data_68351fe3c01c1ff326e89e799d7b0abd
#
_entry.id   68351fe3c01c1ff326e89e799d7b0abd
#
_cell.length_a   1.000
_cell.length_b   1.000
_cell.length_c   1.000
_cell.angle_alpha   90.00
_cell.angle_beta   90.00
_cell.angle_gamma   90.00
#
_symmetry.space_group_name_H-M   'P 1'
#
loop_
_entity.id
_entity.type
_entity.pdbx_description
1 polymer ?
#
loop_
_entity_poly.entity_id
_entity_poly.type
_entity_poly.pdbx_seq_one_letter_code
_entity_poly.pdbx_strand_id
1 'polypeptide(L)'
;MDILTNPIVISVVVMSALCLMKMNVLLAILISGVIAGLTGGMDLPKTFSTLIAGMGGNSETALSYILLGILAVAIGRSGLADIAARKIAKAVGTKKILFCFTIAFFACFSQNLIPVHIAFIPILIPPLLHVMNKMKLDRRAVACALTFGLKAPYVSLPVGFGLLFMTIIKDQMVANKVDVGIGDISSVMWIGGASMLVGLVLAVMLYGTRDREYEDLPIAGANEISEEDVKMSADCWKALAAAIVAFVAQLHFESLPIGASCGLLVMILTGAIKWKEIDKYVDGGVAMMLAL
;
A
#
# COMPACT_ATOMS: atom_id res chain seq x y z
N MET A 1 6.64 8.70 -36.10
CA MET A 1 7.58 7.87 -35.30
C MET A 1 6.98 6.50 -35.18
N ASP A 2 7.71 5.49 -35.62
CA ASP A 2 7.26 4.11 -35.46
C ASP A 2 7.23 3.78 -33.96
N ILE A 3 6.23 3.05 -33.53
CA ILE A 3 6.02 2.68 -32.10
C ILE A 3 7.29 2.04 -31.54
N LEU A 4 8.00 1.26 -32.33
CA LEU A 4 9.22 0.54 -31.94
C LEU A 4 10.45 1.45 -31.73
N THR A 5 10.47 2.64 -32.30
CA THR A 5 11.57 3.62 -32.14
C THR A 5 11.25 4.72 -31.13
N ASN A 6 10.10 4.65 -30.49
CA ASN A 6 9.72 5.61 -29.45
C ASN A 6 10.57 5.37 -28.19
N PRO A 7 11.30 6.39 -27.68
CA PRO A 7 12.16 6.27 -26.50
C PRO A 7 11.43 5.75 -25.26
N ILE A 8 10.15 6.11 -25.11
CA ILE A 8 9.31 5.68 -23.98
C ILE A 8 9.05 4.16 -24.08
N VAL A 9 8.70 3.67 -25.27
CA VAL A 9 8.46 2.22 -25.51
C VAL A 9 9.74 1.43 -25.27
N ILE A 10 10.88 1.91 -25.80
CA ILE A 10 12.18 1.28 -25.60
C ILE A 10 12.51 1.20 -24.10
N SER A 11 12.32 2.29 -23.35
CA SER A 11 12.62 2.31 -21.90
C SER A 11 11.75 1.34 -21.12
N VAL A 12 10.46 1.23 -21.43
CA VAL A 12 9.54 0.29 -20.76
C VAL A 12 9.93 -1.17 -21.06
N VAL A 13 10.28 -1.47 -22.32
CA VAL A 13 10.73 -2.81 -22.71
C VAL A 13 12.02 -3.17 -21.99
N VAL A 14 12.99 -2.26 -21.96
CA VAL A 14 14.27 -2.47 -21.25
C VAL A 14 14.06 -2.68 -19.77
N MET A 15 13.25 -1.82 -19.13
CA MET A 15 12.91 -1.96 -17.70
C MET A 15 12.30 -3.34 -17.41
N SER A 16 11.33 -3.74 -18.23
CA SER A 16 10.65 -5.04 -18.06
C SER A 16 11.63 -6.21 -18.24
N ALA A 17 12.50 -6.15 -19.25
CA ALA A 17 13.52 -7.17 -19.48
C ALA A 17 14.50 -7.29 -18.30
N LEU A 18 15.01 -6.16 -17.79
CA LEU A 18 15.92 -6.13 -16.65
C LEU A 18 15.25 -6.68 -15.37
N CYS A 19 13.98 -6.34 -15.13
CA CYS A 19 13.22 -6.88 -14.02
C CYS A 19 13.01 -8.41 -14.14
N LEU A 20 12.71 -8.91 -15.34
CA LEU A 20 12.58 -10.35 -15.60
C LEU A 20 13.92 -11.09 -15.41
N MET A 21 15.04 -10.43 -15.66
CA MET A 21 16.40 -10.93 -15.35
C MET A 21 16.73 -10.86 -13.85
N LYS A 22 15.75 -10.54 -12.98
CA LYS A 22 15.92 -10.42 -11.52
C LYS A 22 16.89 -9.30 -11.09
N MET A 23 17.10 -8.29 -11.93
CA MET A 23 17.83 -7.08 -11.53
C MET A 23 17.00 -6.31 -10.48
N ASN A 24 17.71 -5.61 -9.60
CA ASN A 24 17.04 -4.71 -8.66
C ASN A 24 16.22 -3.66 -9.42
N VAL A 25 14.95 -3.49 -9.02
CA VAL A 25 13.97 -2.64 -9.72
C VAL A 25 14.43 -1.18 -9.82
N LEU A 26 15.04 -0.64 -8.76
CA LEU A 26 15.56 0.74 -8.76
C LEU A 26 16.65 0.93 -9.81
N LEU A 27 17.60 -0.02 -9.91
CA LEU A 27 18.64 0.01 -10.94
C LEU A 27 18.04 -0.16 -12.33
N ALA A 28 17.03 -1.02 -12.50
CA ALA A 28 16.36 -1.22 -13.76
C ALA A 28 15.66 0.07 -14.24
N ILE A 29 15.01 0.80 -13.34
CA ILE A 29 14.37 2.10 -13.63
C ILE A 29 15.43 3.14 -14.02
N LEU A 30 16.52 3.27 -13.27
CA LEU A 30 17.58 4.23 -13.57
C LEU A 30 18.23 3.94 -14.95
N ILE A 31 18.56 2.69 -15.22
CA ILE A 31 19.17 2.29 -16.51
C ILE A 31 18.18 2.57 -17.65
N SER A 32 16.92 2.19 -17.51
CA SER A 32 15.91 2.43 -18.55
C SER A 32 15.65 3.92 -18.77
N GLY A 33 15.70 4.74 -17.73
CA GLY A 33 15.59 6.20 -17.82
C GLY A 33 16.78 6.82 -18.59
N VAL A 34 18.00 6.33 -18.33
CA VAL A 34 19.18 6.77 -19.11
C VAL A 34 19.04 6.38 -20.57
N ILE A 35 18.60 5.15 -20.86
CA ILE A 35 18.37 4.68 -22.24
C ILE A 35 17.28 5.53 -22.91
N ALA A 36 16.20 5.88 -22.20
CA ALA A 36 15.17 6.76 -22.75
C ALA A 36 15.73 8.13 -23.15
N GLY A 37 16.57 8.74 -22.31
CA GLY A 37 17.19 10.03 -22.61
C GLY A 37 18.10 9.96 -23.84
N LEU A 38 18.98 8.98 -23.88
CA LEU A 38 19.92 8.80 -24.99
C LEU A 38 19.19 8.46 -26.32
N THR A 39 18.20 7.58 -26.31
CA THR A 39 17.39 7.25 -27.48
C THR A 39 16.48 8.40 -27.90
N GLY A 40 16.11 9.27 -26.97
CA GLY A 40 15.38 10.52 -27.20
C GLY A 40 16.26 11.65 -27.75
N GLY A 41 17.56 11.40 -28.01
CA GLY A 41 18.50 12.37 -28.58
C GLY A 41 19.10 13.35 -27.58
N MET A 42 18.99 13.08 -26.26
CA MET A 42 19.68 13.85 -25.25
C MET A 42 21.12 13.33 -25.08
N ASP A 43 22.04 14.25 -24.78
CA ASP A 43 23.38 13.88 -24.33
C ASP A 43 23.33 13.35 -22.87
N LEU A 44 24.40 12.72 -22.43
CA LEU A 44 24.48 12.11 -21.11
C LEU A 44 24.27 13.12 -19.96
N PRO A 45 24.93 14.31 -19.94
CA PRO A 45 24.72 15.32 -18.94
C PRO A 45 23.26 15.82 -18.87
N LYS A 46 22.64 16.05 -20.02
CA LYS A 46 21.25 16.49 -20.09
C LYS A 46 20.29 15.40 -19.64
N THR A 47 20.56 14.15 -19.98
CA THR A 47 19.78 12.99 -19.51
C THR A 47 19.80 12.94 -17.98
N PHE A 48 20.97 13.03 -17.34
CA PHE A 48 21.06 13.02 -15.88
C PHE A 48 20.42 14.24 -15.24
N SER A 49 20.61 15.44 -15.81
CA SER A 49 19.94 16.64 -15.27
C SER A 49 18.42 16.54 -15.34
N THR A 50 17.88 15.94 -16.40
CA THR A 50 16.44 15.71 -16.56
C THR A 50 15.93 14.67 -15.56
N LEU A 51 16.68 13.58 -15.34
CA LEU A 51 16.36 12.56 -14.31
C LEU A 51 16.32 13.21 -12.92
N ILE A 52 17.34 14.01 -12.55
CA ILE A 52 17.41 14.68 -11.25
C ILE A 52 16.24 15.66 -11.08
N ALA A 53 15.91 16.43 -12.12
CA ALA A 53 14.78 17.35 -12.09
C ALA A 53 13.44 16.59 -11.91
N GLY A 54 13.27 15.45 -12.59
CA GLY A 54 12.11 14.59 -12.42
C GLY A 54 12.00 14.01 -11.00
N MET A 55 13.11 13.63 -10.38
CA MET A 55 13.15 13.20 -8.97
C MET A 55 12.74 14.35 -8.04
N GLY A 56 13.23 15.56 -8.28
CA GLY A 56 12.86 16.74 -7.49
C GLY A 56 11.35 17.04 -7.53
N GLY A 57 10.71 16.86 -8.68
CA GLY A 57 9.27 16.99 -8.83
C GLY A 57 8.43 16.00 -8.00
N ASN A 58 9.03 14.89 -7.58
CA ASN A 58 8.37 13.87 -6.75
C ASN A 58 8.80 13.90 -5.27
N SER A 59 9.45 14.97 -4.82
CA SER A 59 9.97 15.09 -3.45
C SER A 59 8.87 15.04 -2.38
N GLU A 60 7.69 15.61 -2.64
CA GLU A 60 6.53 15.53 -1.74
C GLU A 60 6.04 14.09 -1.60
N THR A 61 6.00 13.35 -2.70
CA THR A 61 5.66 11.92 -2.70
C THR A 61 6.66 11.13 -1.87
N ALA A 62 7.95 11.34 -2.07
CA ALA A 62 9.00 10.67 -1.31
C ALA A 62 8.90 10.96 0.19
N LEU A 63 8.70 12.23 0.56
CA LEU A 63 8.51 12.64 1.96
C LEU A 63 7.26 11.98 2.56
N SER A 64 6.16 11.94 1.81
CA SER A 64 4.92 11.27 2.21
C SER A 64 5.18 9.81 2.54
N TYR A 65 5.87 9.08 1.67
CA TYR A 65 6.15 7.66 1.89
C TYR A 65 7.05 7.41 3.10
N ILE A 66 8.07 8.26 3.33
CA ILE A 66 8.92 8.16 4.52
C ILE A 66 8.09 8.35 5.80
N LEU A 67 7.36 9.46 5.89
CA LEU A 67 6.57 9.79 7.08
C LEU A 67 5.47 8.76 7.35
N LEU A 68 4.76 8.35 6.31
CA LEU A 68 3.73 7.32 6.41
C LEU A 68 4.33 5.95 6.74
N GLY A 69 5.51 5.64 6.21
CA GLY A 69 6.25 4.42 6.56
C GLY A 69 6.64 4.38 8.04
N ILE A 70 7.13 5.49 8.59
CA ILE A 70 7.44 5.61 10.02
C ILE A 70 6.17 5.39 10.86
N LEU A 71 5.07 6.05 10.49
CA LEU A 71 3.77 5.90 11.17
C LEU A 71 3.27 4.45 11.09
N ALA A 72 3.43 3.81 9.92
CA ALA A 72 3.07 2.41 9.70
C ALA A 72 3.83 1.45 10.62
N VAL A 73 5.16 1.62 10.72
CA VAL A 73 6.00 0.83 11.63
C VAL A 73 5.57 1.04 13.08
N ALA A 74 5.25 2.27 13.47
CA ALA A 74 4.79 2.59 14.81
C ALA A 74 3.43 1.94 15.14
N ILE A 75 2.48 2.01 14.22
CA ILE A 75 1.17 1.33 14.37
C ILE A 75 1.36 -0.19 14.40
N GLY A 76 2.20 -0.76 13.54
CA GLY A 76 2.50 -2.19 13.55
C GLY A 76 3.04 -2.68 14.88
N ARG A 77 3.99 -1.95 15.47
CA ARG A 77 4.57 -2.30 16.78
C ARG A 77 3.62 -2.12 17.97
N SER A 78 2.54 -1.37 17.82
CA SER A 78 1.54 -1.18 18.89
C SER A 78 0.71 -2.43 19.18
N GLY A 79 0.72 -3.44 18.32
CA GLY A 79 -0.14 -4.63 18.40
C GLY A 79 -1.57 -4.40 17.91
N LEU A 80 -1.89 -3.22 17.37
CA LEU A 80 -3.24 -2.90 16.89
C LEU A 80 -3.68 -3.85 15.76
N ALA A 81 -2.75 -4.21 14.88
CA ALA A 81 -3.03 -5.13 13.78
C ALA A 81 -3.29 -6.57 14.24
N ASP A 82 -2.57 -7.04 15.27
CA ASP A 82 -2.80 -8.36 15.86
C ASP A 82 -4.20 -8.45 16.50
N ILE A 83 -4.62 -7.39 17.19
CA ILE A 83 -5.97 -7.30 17.76
C ILE A 83 -7.04 -7.27 16.67
N ALA A 84 -6.80 -6.52 15.60
CA ALA A 84 -7.71 -6.49 14.45
C ALA A 84 -7.85 -7.88 13.81
N ALA A 85 -6.72 -8.58 13.59
CA ALA A 85 -6.71 -9.94 13.04
C ALA A 85 -7.51 -10.93 13.91
N ARG A 86 -7.32 -10.88 15.24
CA ARG A 86 -8.06 -11.73 16.20
C ARG A 86 -9.55 -11.43 16.21
N LYS A 87 -9.94 -10.14 16.20
CA LYS A 87 -11.35 -9.76 16.13
C LYS A 87 -11.99 -10.21 14.82
N ILE A 88 -11.29 -10.12 13.71
CA ILE A 88 -11.73 -10.63 12.42
C ILE A 88 -11.96 -12.14 12.50
N ALA A 89 -10.98 -12.88 13.00
CA ALA A 89 -11.08 -14.34 13.14
C ALA A 89 -12.27 -14.76 14.00
N LYS A 90 -12.51 -14.08 15.13
CA LYS A 90 -13.64 -14.35 16.04
C LYS A 90 -15.00 -13.99 15.40
N ALA A 91 -15.08 -12.87 14.67
CA ALA A 91 -16.33 -12.41 14.07
C ALA A 91 -16.81 -13.27 12.90
N VAL A 92 -15.86 -13.83 12.15
CA VAL A 92 -16.17 -14.59 10.92
C VAL A 92 -16.51 -16.04 11.20
N GLY A 93 -15.99 -16.62 12.28
CA GLY A 93 -16.16 -18.04 12.61
C GLY A 93 -15.65 -18.94 11.48
N THR A 94 -16.53 -19.85 10.97
CA THR A 94 -16.16 -20.84 9.93
C THR A 94 -16.70 -20.50 8.53
N LYS A 95 -17.25 -19.30 8.32
CA LYS A 95 -17.88 -18.91 7.05
C LYS A 95 -16.83 -18.36 6.06
N LYS A 96 -16.36 -19.19 5.14
CA LYS A 96 -15.31 -18.87 4.15
C LYS A 96 -15.58 -17.59 3.34
N ILE A 97 -16.79 -17.47 2.77
CA ILE A 97 -17.17 -16.33 1.94
C ILE A 97 -17.16 -15.05 2.78
N LEU A 98 -17.74 -15.10 3.98
CA LEU A 98 -17.76 -13.95 4.90
C LEU A 98 -16.33 -13.55 5.29
N PHE A 99 -15.43 -14.52 5.50
CA PHE A 99 -14.02 -14.27 5.78
C PHE A 99 -13.36 -13.47 4.64
N CYS A 100 -13.53 -13.90 3.39
CA CYS A 100 -12.95 -13.19 2.24
C CYS A 100 -13.45 -11.75 2.14
N PHE A 101 -14.78 -11.52 2.25
CA PHE A 101 -15.31 -10.16 2.21
C PHE A 101 -14.91 -9.31 3.40
N THR A 102 -14.78 -9.90 4.58
CA THR A 102 -14.28 -9.20 5.77
C THR A 102 -12.83 -8.77 5.57
N ILE A 103 -11.97 -9.64 5.06
CA ILE A 103 -10.58 -9.29 4.71
C ILE A 103 -10.54 -8.17 3.66
N ALA A 104 -11.34 -8.27 2.59
CA ALA A 104 -11.45 -7.23 1.58
C ALA A 104 -11.84 -5.89 2.19
N PHE A 105 -12.84 -5.87 3.06
CA PHE A 105 -13.32 -4.68 3.74
C PHE A 105 -12.23 -4.03 4.61
N PHE A 106 -11.55 -4.82 5.45
CA PHE A 106 -10.46 -4.29 6.28
C PHE A 106 -9.27 -3.82 5.44
N ALA A 107 -8.97 -4.52 4.35
CA ALA A 107 -7.91 -4.12 3.44
C ALA A 107 -8.21 -2.77 2.74
N CYS A 108 -9.48 -2.42 2.51
CA CYS A 108 -9.87 -1.10 1.96
C CYS A 108 -9.40 0.07 2.83
N PHE A 109 -9.34 -0.13 4.15
CA PHE A 109 -8.87 0.91 5.07
C PHE A 109 -7.35 1.02 5.12
N SER A 110 -6.65 -0.04 4.78
CA SER A 110 -5.20 -0.15 4.94
C SER A 110 -4.41 0.83 4.06
N GLN A 111 -4.88 1.16 2.88
CA GLN A 111 -4.15 2.03 1.95
C GLN A 111 -4.63 3.47 1.98
N ASN A 112 -5.91 3.70 2.24
CA ASN A 112 -6.49 5.03 2.15
C ASN A 112 -6.62 5.73 3.51
N LEU A 113 -6.80 4.98 4.58
CA LEU A 113 -6.99 5.52 5.94
C LEU A 113 -5.72 5.41 6.79
N ILE A 114 -5.07 4.25 6.72
CA ILE A 114 -3.86 3.94 7.47
C ILE A 114 -2.81 3.53 6.43
N PRO A 115 -1.77 4.33 6.21
CA PRO A 115 -0.80 4.09 5.15
C PRO A 115 0.16 2.94 5.49
N VAL A 116 -0.38 1.77 5.76
CA VAL A 116 0.33 0.58 6.26
C VAL A 116 0.29 -0.56 5.23
N HIS A 117 0.02 -0.24 3.95
CA HIS A 117 -0.29 -1.28 2.98
C HIS A 117 0.83 -2.33 2.80
N ILE A 118 2.10 -1.94 2.90
CA ILE A 118 3.23 -2.87 2.80
C ILE A 118 3.32 -3.75 4.06
N ALA A 119 3.10 -3.17 5.24
CA ALA A 119 3.14 -3.90 6.49
C ALA A 119 1.83 -4.67 6.77
N PHE A 120 0.72 -4.30 6.12
CA PHE A 120 -0.59 -4.88 6.36
C PHE A 120 -0.61 -6.38 6.06
N ILE A 121 -0.06 -6.80 4.93
CA ILE A 121 -0.01 -8.21 4.56
C ILE A 121 0.86 -9.02 5.52
N PRO A 122 2.14 -8.66 5.78
CA PRO A 122 2.99 -9.38 6.72
C PRO A 122 2.48 -9.42 8.16
N ILE A 123 1.71 -8.43 8.57
CA ILE A 123 1.20 -8.34 9.95
C ILE A 123 -0.15 -9.07 10.07
N LEU A 124 -1.06 -8.88 9.12
CA LEU A 124 -2.42 -9.42 9.22
C LEU A 124 -2.51 -10.90 8.80
N ILE A 125 -1.80 -11.30 7.75
CA ILE A 125 -1.99 -12.63 7.15
C ILE A 125 -1.42 -13.75 7.99
N PRO A 126 -0.18 -13.70 8.55
CA PRO A 126 0.37 -14.79 9.32
C PRO A 126 -0.54 -15.28 10.46
N PRO A 127 -1.09 -14.43 11.32
CA PRO A 127 -2.02 -14.86 12.36
C PRO A 127 -3.29 -15.52 11.82
N LEU A 128 -3.74 -15.14 10.62
CA LEU A 128 -4.95 -15.67 10.01
C LEU A 128 -4.74 -16.99 9.26
N LEU A 129 -3.48 -17.38 8.97
CA LEU A 129 -3.19 -18.61 8.22
C LEU A 129 -3.72 -19.86 8.93
N HIS A 130 -3.59 -19.93 10.26
CA HIS A 130 -4.14 -21.04 11.05
C HIS A 130 -5.67 -21.12 10.93
N VAL A 131 -6.36 -19.98 10.96
CA VAL A 131 -7.83 -19.92 10.77
C VAL A 131 -8.20 -20.36 9.35
N MET A 132 -7.45 -19.95 8.33
CA MET A 132 -7.66 -20.37 6.94
C MET A 132 -7.46 -21.89 6.77
N ASN A 133 -6.43 -22.48 7.42
CA ASN A 133 -6.19 -23.92 7.40
C ASN A 133 -7.33 -24.69 8.07
N LYS A 134 -7.76 -24.25 9.25
CA LYS A 134 -8.91 -24.85 9.96
C LYS A 134 -10.20 -24.83 9.14
N MET A 135 -10.40 -23.76 8.36
CA MET A 135 -11.55 -23.64 7.45
C MET A 135 -11.36 -24.35 6.11
N LYS A 136 -10.18 -24.94 5.83
CA LYS A 136 -9.81 -25.48 4.51
C LYS A 136 -10.06 -24.45 3.39
N LEU A 137 -9.76 -23.17 3.68
CA LEU A 137 -10.04 -22.07 2.76
C LEU A 137 -8.95 -21.99 1.68
N ASP A 138 -9.33 -21.91 0.42
CA ASP A 138 -8.38 -21.68 -0.67
C ASP A 138 -7.78 -20.26 -0.55
N ARG A 139 -6.48 -20.21 -0.28
CA ARG A 139 -5.74 -18.95 -0.06
C ARG A 139 -5.78 -18.00 -1.26
N ARG A 140 -6.09 -18.50 -2.47
CA ARG A 140 -6.28 -17.67 -3.66
C ARG A 140 -7.48 -16.74 -3.52
N ALA A 141 -8.57 -17.18 -2.87
CA ALA A 141 -9.71 -16.32 -2.58
C ALA A 141 -9.31 -15.15 -1.67
N VAL A 142 -8.50 -15.43 -0.65
CA VAL A 142 -7.99 -14.40 0.28
C VAL A 142 -7.03 -13.45 -0.42
N ALA A 143 -6.15 -13.95 -1.28
CA ALA A 143 -5.25 -13.12 -2.08
C ALA A 143 -6.01 -12.15 -2.99
N CYS A 144 -7.08 -12.62 -3.65
CA CYS A 144 -7.95 -11.77 -4.46
C CYS A 144 -8.70 -10.74 -3.60
N ALA A 145 -9.17 -11.14 -2.40
CA ALA A 145 -9.82 -10.25 -1.45
C ALA A 145 -8.90 -9.13 -0.96
N LEU A 146 -7.64 -9.47 -0.64
CA LEU A 146 -6.61 -8.51 -0.29
C LEU A 146 -6.29 -7.57 -1.45
N THR A 147 -6.10 -8.11 -2.65
CA THR A 147 -5.80 -7.32 -3.84
C THR A 147 -6.90 -6.31 -4.14
N PHE A 148 -8.16 -6.74 -4.05
CA PHE A 148 -9.29 -5.83 -4.18
C PHE A 148 -9.24 -4.72 -3.12
N GLY A 149 -9.14 -5.07 -1.84
CA GLY A 149 -9.16 -4.09 -0.76
C GLY A 149 -8.01 -3.10 -0.84
N LEU A 150 -6.82 -3.56 -1.20
CA LEU A 150 -5.64 -2.71 -1.34
C LEU A 150 -5.67 -1.82 -2.58
N LYS A 151 -6.31 -2.24 -3.67
CA LYS A 151 -6.19 -1.56 -4.96
C LYS A 151 -7.47 -0.85 -5.42
N ALA A 152 -8.66 -1.40 -5.17
CA ALA A 152 -9.89 -0.79 -5.66
C ALA A 152 -10.14 0.61 -5.08
N PRO A 153 -10.05 0.85 -3.75
CA PRO A 153 -10.19 2.19 -3.22
C PRO A 153 -9.07 3.15 -3.65
N TYR A 154 -7.83 2.66 -3.77
CA TYR A 154 -6.69 3.43 -4.25
C TYR A 154 -6.91 3.98 -5.66
N VAL A 155 -7.49 3.18 -6.54
CA VAL A 155 -7.74 3.59 -7.93
C VAL A 155 -8.98 4.47 -8.04
N SER A 156 -10.03 4.22 -7.24
CA SER A 156 -11.36 4.78 -7.47
C SER A 156 -11.78 5.91 -6.53
N LEU A 157 -11.12 6.07 -5.37
CA LEU A 157 -11.49 7.08 -4.38
C LEU A 157 -10.42 8.16 -4.24
N PRO A 158 -10.80 9.47 -4.33
CA PRO A 158 -9.86 10.57 -4.13
C PRO A 158 -9.58 10.83 -2.64
N VAL A 159 -9.15 9.79 -1.91
CA VAL A 159 -8.88 9.84 -0.47
C VAL A 159 -7.57 9.11 -0.18
N GLY A 160 -6.75 9.63 0.71
CA GLY A 160 -5.49 9.01 1.07
C GLY A 160 -4.53 8.92 -0.12
N PHE A 161 -3.91 7.78 -0.29
CA PHE A 161 -3.06 7.52 -1.46
C PHE A 161 -3.83 7.56 -2.79
N GLY A 162 -5.15 7.35 -2.79
CA GLY A 162 -5.96 7.51 -3.98
C GLY A 162 -6.01 8.98 -4.45
N LEU A 163 -6.02 9.93 -3.52
CA LEU A 163 -5.90 11.34 -3.86
C LEU A 163 -4.54 11.65 -4.49
N LEU A 164 -3.45 11.13 -3.92
CA LEU A 164 -2.11 11.28 -4.50
C LEU A 164 -2.04 10.69 -5.92
N PHE A 165 -2.58 9.50 -6.12
CA PHE A 165 -2.63 8.84 -7.43
C PHE A 165 -3.38 9.69 -8.46
N MET A 166 -4.56 10.20 -8.11
CA MET A 166 -5.36 11.06 -9.00
C MET A 166 -4.69 12.42 -9.23
N THR A 167 -3.99 12.97 -8.25
CA THR A 167 -3.22 14.21 -8.39
C THR A 167 -2.09 14.03 -9.41
N ILE A 168 -1.35 12.93 -9.35
CA ILE A 168 -0.30 12.62 -10.34
C ILE A 168 -0.90 12.53 -11.74
N ILE A 169 -2.05 11.88 -11.92
CA ILE A 169 -2.73 11.81 -13.22
C ILE A 169 -3.13 13.20 -13.68
N LYS A 170 -3.77 13.99 -12.81
CA LYS A 170 -4.18 15.37 -13.12
C LYS A 170 -2.99 16.20 -13.59
N ASP A 171 -1.90 16.19 -12.83
CA ASP A 171 -0.73 17.03 -13.13
C ASP A 171 -0.11 16.65 -14.49
N GLN A 172 -0.06 15.35 -14.81
CA GLN A 172 0.43 14.89 -16.11
C GLN A 172 -0.54 15.26 -17.25
N MET A 173 -1.84 15.24 -17.05
CA MET A 173 -2.83 15.66 -18.05
C MET A 173 -2.76 17.16 -18.29
N VAL A 174 -2.68 17.96 -17.22
CA VAL A 174 -2.56 19.43 -17.31
C VAL A 174 -1.24 19.82 -17.98
N ALA A 175 -0.13 19.16 -17.67
CA ALA A 175 1.17 19.37 -18.34
C ALA A 175 1.09 19.11 -19.86
N ASN A 176 0.20 18.20 -20.28
CA ASN A 176 -0.08 17.91 -21.69
C ASN A 176 -1.26 18.74 -22.26
N LYS A 177 -1.64 19.85 -21.61
CA LYS A 177 -2.68 20.79 -22.04
C LYS A 177 -4.10 20.22 -22.05
N VAL A 178 -4.36 19.21 -21.24
CA VAL A 178 -5.70 18.69 -20.98
C VAL A 178 -6.14 19.22 -19.63
N ASP A 179 -7.10 20.13 -19.64
CA ASP A 179 -7.64 20.74 -18.42
C ASP A 179 -8.64 19.78 -17.75
N VAL A 180 -8.24 19.23 -16.60
CA VAL A 180 -9.05 18.27 -15.84
C VAL A 180 -8.91 18.51 -14.34
N GLY A 181 -10.02 18.37 -13.63
CA GLY A 181 -10.05 18.37 -12.17
C GLY A 181 -9.97 16.95 -11.58
N ILE A 182 -9.71 16.85 -10.28
CA ILE A 182 -9.72 15.54 -9.56
C ILE A 182 -11.11 14.91 -9.63
N GLY A 183 -12.18 15.73 -9.62
CA GLY A 183 -13.56 15.26 -9.77
C GLY A 183 -13.80 14.56 -11.10
N ASP A 184 -13.24 15.10 -12.20
CA ASP A 184 -13.39 14.51 -13.54
C ASP A 184 -12.67 13.16 -13.62
N ILE A 185 -11.46 13.08 -13.07
CA ILE A 185 -10.69 11.84 -13.01
C ILE A 185 -11.43 10.80 -12.16
N SER A 186 -11.89 11.19 -10.96
CA SER A 186 -12.63 10.30 -10.07
C SER A 186 -13.93 9.79 -10.70
N SER A 187 -14.61 10.63 -11.50
CA SER A 187 -15.85 10.27 -12.21
C SER A 187 -15.68 9.16 -13.25
N VAL A 188 -14.44 8.89 -13.68
CA VAL A 188 -14.12 7.82 -14.63
C VAL A 188 -13.45 6.64 -13.90
N MET A 189 -12.59 6.92 -12.93
CA MET A 189 -11.79 5.89 -12.26
C MET A 189 -12.62 4.93 -11.38
N TRP A 190 -13.83 5.30 -10.96
CA TRP A 190 -14.73 4.39 -10.26
C TRP A 190 -15.06 3.12 -11.07
N ILE A 191 -15.03 3.21 -12.41
CA ILE A 191 -15.25 2.06 -13.30
C ILE A 191 -14.20 0.98 -13.07
N GLY A 192 -12.92 1.40 -12.83
CA GLY A 192 -11.84 0.50 -12.45
C GLY A 192 -12.11 -0.20 -11.13
N GLY A 193 -12.57 0.53 -10.10
CA GLY A 193 -12.98 -0.04 -8.83
C GLY A 193 -14.16 -1.01 -8.94
N ALA A 194 -15.15 -0.66 -9.74
CA ALA A 194 -16.32 -1.52 -10.00
C ALA A 194 -15.91 -2.81 -10.72
N SER A 195 -15.03 -2.75 -11.71
CA SER A 195 -14.53 -3.95 -12.40
C SER A 195 -13.74 -4.86 -11.46
N MET A 196 -12.96 -4.29 -10.55
CA MET A 196 -12.27 -5.04 -9.49
C MET A 196 -13.26 -5.70 -8.52
N LEU A 197 -14.39 -5.05 -8.19
CA LEU A 197 -15.44 -5.65 -7.36
C LEU A 197 -16.06 -6.87 -8.04
N VAL A 198 -16.33 -6.80 -9.33
CA VAL A 198 -16.81 -7.96 -10.12
C VAL A 198 -15.75 -9.08 -10.06
N GLY A 199 -14.47 -8.74 -10.26
CA GLY A 199 -13.36 -9.69 -10.14
C GLY A 199 -13.28 -10.35 -8.76
N LEU A 200 -13.47 -9.58 -7.67
CA LEU A 200 -13.55 -10.12 -6.31
C LEU A 200 -14.69 -11.12 -6.15
N VAL A 201 -15.90 -10.75 -6.57
CA VAL A 201 -17.08 -11.64 -6.45
C VAL A 201 -16.83 -12.94 -7.20
N LEU A 202 -16.36 -12.87 -8.44
CA LEU A 202 -16.02 -14.06 -9.23
C LEU A 202 -14.95 -14.92 -8.57
N ALA A 203 -13.88 -14.30 -8.05
CA ALA A 203 -12.80 -15.03 -7.38
C ALA A 203 -13.28 -15.72 -6.09
N VAL A 204 -14.10 -15.04 -5.28
CA VAL A 204 -14.68 -15.63 -4.06
C VAL A 204 -15.65 -16.74 -4.40
N MET A 205 -16.45 -16.62 -5.45
CA MET A 205 -17.34 -17.71 -5.91
C MET A 205 -16.55 -18.91 -6.43
N LEU A 206 -15.47 -18.69 -7.16
CA LEU A 206 -14.67 -19.76 -7.77
C LEU A 206 -13.75 -20.47 -6.76
N TYR A 207 -13.16 -19.73 -5.85
CA TYR A 207 -12.14 -20.25 -4.92
C TYR A 207 -12.62 -20.30 -3.47
N GLY A 208 -13.45 -19.37 -3.02
CA GLY A 208 -13.89 -19.29 -1.63
C GLY A 208 -14.86 -20.41 -1.23
N THR A 209 -15.48 -21.08 -2.17
CA THR A 209 -16.37 -22.23 -1.95
C THR A 209 -15.65 -23.57 -1.97
N ARG A 210 -14.42 -23.61 -2.51
CA ARG A 210 -13.64 -24.86 -2.63
C ARG A 210 -12.89 -25.14 -1.35
N ASP A 211 -12.85 -26.44 -0.99
CA ASP A 211 -12.02 -26.93 0.08
C ASP A 211 -10.60 -27.18 -0.44
N ARG A 212 -9.60 -26.65 0.27
CA ARG A 212 -8.20 -26.90 -0.02
C ARG A 212 -7.43 -27.09 1.28
N GLU A 213 -6.72 -28.19 1.37
CA GLU A 213 -5.86 -28.48 2.50
C GLU A 213 -4.46 -27.94 2.28
N TYR A 214 -3.88 -27.42 3.34
CA TYR A 214 -2.50 -26.92 3.37
C TYR A 214 -1.79 -27.51 4.56
N GLU A 215 -0.51 -27.79 4.42
CA GLU A 215 0.32 -28.23 5.53
C GLU A 215 0.46 -27.10 6.57
N ASP A 216 0.34 -27.46 7.84
CA ASP A 216 0.60 -26.58 8.98
C ASP A 216 2.11 -26.48 9.19
N LEU A 217 2.75 -25.57 8.47
CA LEU A 217 4.15 -25.26 8.63
C LEU A 217 4.33 -24.15 9.67
N PRO A 218 5.40 -24.20 10.49
CA PRO A 218 5.70 -23.14 11.43
C PRO A 218 5.93 -21.83 10.66
N ILE A 219 5.19 -20.78 11.02
CA ILE A 219 5.22 -19.50 10.35
C ILE A 219 6.20 -18.60 11.09
N ALA A 220 7.30 -18.24 10.42
CA ALA A 220 8.26 -17.30 10.98
C ALA A 220 7.57 -15.95 11.26
N GLY A 221 7.61 -15.51 12.53
CA GLY A 221 7.02 -14.22 12.95
C GLY A 221 5.53 -14.23 13.28
N ALA A 222 4.83 -15.36 13.17
CA ALA A 222 3.49 -15.50 13.72
C ALA A 222 3.57 -15.87 15.20
N ASN A 223 3.17 -14.99 16.09
CA ASN A 223 2.83 -15.39 17.45
C ASN A 223 1.60 -16.29 17.35
N GLU A 224 1.66 -17.50 17.96
CA GLU A 224 0.49 -18.36 18.06
C GLU A 224 -0.68 -17.54 18.62
N ILE A 225 -1.81 -17.59 17.93
CA ILE A 225 -3.02 -16.92 18.42
C ILE A 225 -3.47 -17.71 19.65
N SER A 226 -3.00 -17.33 20.82
CA SER A 226 -3.56 -17.80 22.06
C SER A 226 -5.02 -17.34 22.13
N GLU A 227 -5.92 -18.26 22.54
CA GLU A 227 -7.36 -17.95 22.64
C GLU A 227 -7.70 -16.92 23.75
N GLU A 228 -6.70 -16.42 24.46
CA GLU A 228 -6.90 -15.41 25.49
C GLU A 228 -7.36 -14.07 24.87
N ASP A 229 -8.41 -13.50 25.47
CA ASP A 229 -8.93 -12.17 25.12
C ASP A 229 -7.85 -11.10 25.35
N VAL A 230 -7.13 -10.73 24.30
CA VAL A 230 -6.15 -9.66 24.36
C VAL A 230 -6.90 -8.34 24.47
N LYS A 231 -6.85 -7.75 25.64
CA LYS A 231 -7.36 -6.39 25.89
C LYS A 231 -6.52 -5.40 25.08
N MET A 232 -7.17 -4.39 24.50
CA MET A 232 -6.47 -3.30 23.84
C MET A 232 -5.51 -2.62 24.84
N SER A 233 -4.22 -2.68 24.54
CA SER A 233 -3.21 -2.00 25.35
C SER A 233 -3.34 -0.47 25.20
N ALA A 234 -2.76 0.28 26.13
CA ALA A 234 -2.71 1.74 26.01
C ALA A 234 -2.02 2.17 24.70
N ASP A 235 -1.03 1.43 24.24
CA ASP A 235 -0.31 1.75 23.01
C ASP A 235 -1.16 1.49 21.74
N CYS A 236 -2.09 0.53 21.77
CA CYS A 236 -3.05 0.35 20.69
C CYS A 236 -4.02 1.55 20.59
N TRP A 237 -4.47 2.10 21.73
CA TRP A 237 -5.34 3.28 21.74
C TRP A 237 -4.61 4.53 21.25
N LYS A 238 -3.33 4.69 21.62
CA LYS A 238 -2.48 5.79 21.13
C LYS A 238 -2.27 5.68 19.61
N ALA A 239 -1.99 4.48 19.12
CA ALA A 239 -1.83 4.21 17.69
C ALA A 239 -3.12 4.47 16.90
N LEU A 240 -4.27 4.08 17.44
CA LEU A 240 -5.57 4.36 16.83
C LEU A 240 -5.86 5.86 16.79
N ALA A 241 -5.60 6.58 17.90
CA ALA A 241 -5.75 8.03 17.95
C ALA A 241 -4.82 8.73 16.94
N ALA A 242 -3.57 8.29 16.83
CA ALA A 242 -2.61 8.82 15.86
C ALA A 242 -3.06 8.60 14.42
N ALA A 243 -3.59 7.41 14.12
CA ALA A 243 -4.14 7.11 12.78
C ALA A 243 -5.35 8.00 12.45
N ILE A 244 -6.26 8.21 13.40
CA ILE A 244 -7.41 9.09 13.21
C ILE A 244 -6.97 10.54 13.01
N VAL A 245 -6.04 11.04 13.83
CA VAL A 245 -5.51 12.41 13.69
C VAL A 245 -4.80 12.59 12.37
N ALA A 246 -3.97 11.62 11.95
CA ALA A 246 -3.32 11.65 10.65
C ALA A 246 -4.33 11.74 9.50
N PHE A 247 -5.38 10.94 9.57
CA PHE A 247 -6.43 10.93 8.56
C PHE A 247 -7.24 12.24 8.53
N VAL A 248 -7.65 12.75 9.67
CA VAL A 248 -8.42 14.02 9.75
C VAL A 248 -7.56 15.19 9.26
N ALA A 249 -6.30 15.26 9.69
CA ALA A 249 -5.38 16.31 9.24
C ALA A 249 -5.11 16.22 7.73
N GLN A 250 -4.94 15.01 7.18
CA GLN A 250 -4.79 14.82 5.74
C GLN A 250 -6.00 15.32 4.95
N LEU A 251 -7.22 15.03 5.41
CA LEU A 251 -8.44 15.50 4.74
C LEU A 251 -8.61 17.01 4.85
N HIS A 252 -8.24 17.59 5.99
CA HIS A 252 -8.40 19.03 6.24
C HIS A 252 -7.39 19.88 5.45
N PHE A 253 -6.14 19.43 5.39
CA PHE A 253 -5.05 20.16 4.71
C PHE A 253 -4.81 19.67 3.28
N GLU A 254 -5.53 18.66 2.81
CA GLU A 254 -5.33 18.00 1.50
C GLU A 254 -3.86 17.62 1.24
N SER A 255 -3.13 17.29 2.31
CA SER A 255 -1.69 17.03 2.27
C SER A 255 -1.33 15.78 3.07
N LEU A 256 -0.75 14.79 2.37
CA LEU A 256 -0.27 13.55 2.98
C LEU A 256 0.88 13.76 3.98
N PRO A 257 1.92 14.57 3.66
CA PRO A 257 3.01 14.83 4.61
C PRO A 257 2.53 15.46 5.90
N ILE A 258 1.57 16.42 5.82
CA ILE A 258 1.02 17.08 7.00
C ILE A 258 0.23 16.07 7.83
N GLY A 259 -0.64 15.27 7.21
CA GLY A 259 -1.40 14.24 7.91
C GLY A 259 -0.49 13.26 8.64
N ALA A 260 0.52 12.72 7.96
CA ALA A 260 1.49 11.80 8.54
C ALA A 260 2.28 12.43 9.69
N SER A 261 2.72 13.69 9.53
CA SER A 261 3.43 14.44 10.57
C SER A 261 2.58 14.62 11.82
N CYS A 262 1.29 14.97 11.67
CA CYS A 262 0.35 15.08 12.79
C CYS A 262 0.19 13.75 13.53
N GLY A 263 0.03 12.65 12.80
CA GLY A 263 -0.04 11.32 13.40
C GLY A 263 1.23 10.94 14.16
N LEU A 264 2.39 11.20 13.58
CA LEU A 264 3.68 10.96 14.25
C LEU A 264 3.85 11.81 15.51
N LEU A 265 3.45 13.08 15.47
CA LEU A 265 3.47 13.94 16.67
C LEU A 265 2.61 13.36 17.78
N VAL A 266 1.42 12.85 17.49
CA VAL A 266 0.59 12.17 18.49
C VAL A 266 1.32 10.96 19.06
N MET A 267 1.97 10.12 18.26
CA MET A 267 2.71 8.95 18.72
C MET A 267 3.90 9.32 19.63
N ILE A 268 4.59 10.39 19.30
CA ILE A 268 5.73 10.89 20.09
C ILE A 268 5.24 11.52 21.41
N LEU A 269 4.24 12.41 21.36
CA LEU A 269 3.73 13.10 22.53
C LEU A 269 3.05 12.16 23.53
N THR A 270 2.40 11.11 23.04
CA THR A 270 1.78 10.08 23.90
C THR A 270 2.78 9.06 24.43
N GLY A 271 4.05 9.13 24.00
CA GLY A 271 5.12 8.20 24.39
C GLY A 271 4.95 6.79 23.79
N ALA A 272 4.14 6.63 22.75
CA ALA A 272 4.04 5.37 22.00
C ALA A 272 5.32 5.11 21.18
N ILE A 273 5.95 6.18 20.69
CA ILE A 273 7.31 6.17 20.15
C ILE A 273 8.24 6.77 21.22
N LYS A 274 9.16 5.96 21.72
CA LYS A 274 10.19 6.43 22.66
C LYS A 274 11.27 7.20 21.89
N TRP A 275 11.59 8.39 22.35
CA TRP A 275 12.58 9.25 21.70
C TRP A 275 13.92 8.54 21.38
N LYS A 276 14.38 7.69 22.30
CA LYS A 276 15.62 6.92 22.13
C LYS A 276 15.56 5.83 21.07
N GLU A 277 14.38 5.48 20.60
CA GLU A 277 14.17 4.40 19.62
C GLU A 277 13.70 4.95 18.27
N ILE A 278 13.66 6.29 18.11
CA ILE A 278 13.10 6.94 16.91
C ILE A 278 13.81 6.48 15.63
N ASP A 279 15.12 6.28 15.69
CA ASP A 279 15.94 5.82 14.56
C ASP A 279 15.43 4.49 13.99
N LYS A 280 15.04 3.55 14.87
CA LYS A 280 14.50 2.25 14.43
C LYS A 280 13.18 2.36 13.65
N TYR A 281 12.39 3.39 13.94
CA TYR A 281 11.14 3.65 13.21
C TYR A 281 11.46 4.35 11.87
N VAL A 282 12.42 5.27 11.88
CA VAL A 282 12.88 5.96 10.67
C VAL A 282 13.49 4.97 9.69
N ASP A 283 14.40 4.10 10.14
CA ASP A 283 14.99 3.05 9.30
C ASP A 283 13.93 2.15 8.67
N GLY A 284 12.92 1.75 9.46
CA GLY A 284 11.80 0.97 8.93
C GLY A 284 10.95 1.75 7.91
N GLY A 285 10.73 3.04 8.12
CA GLY A 285 9.99 3.90 7.20
C GLY A 285 10.75 4.12 5.89
N VAL A 286 12.06 4.37 5.96
CA VAL A 286 12.92 4.52 4.78
C VAL A 286 13.02 3.20 4.01
N ALA A 287 13.16 2.08 4.70
CA ALA A 287 13.17 0.76 4.05
C ALA A 287 11.85 0.50 3.28
N MET A 288 10.71 0.93 3.81
CA MET A 288 9.43 0.85 3.10
C MET A 288 9.40 1.73 1.85
N MET A 289 9.95 2.95 1.91
CA MET A 289 10.04 3.83 0.75
C MET A 289 10.91 3.22 -0.35
N LEU A 290 12.04 2.57 0.00
CA LEU A 290 12.93 1.93 -0.97
C LEU A 290 12.33 0.68 -1.62
N ALA A 291 11.31 0.07 -0.99
CA ALA A 291 10.61 -1.10 -1.51
C ALA A 291 9.45 -0.75 -2.45
N LEU A 292 9.06 0.53 -2.51
CA LEU A 292 8.00 1.08 -3.36
C LEU A 292 8.54 1.68 -4.64
#